data_bb1ecf7fb2677c51cc0fcbb6471f906a
#
_entry.id   bb1ecf7fb2677c51cc0fcbb6471f906a
#
_cell.length_a   1.000
_cell.length_b   1.000
_cell.length_c   1.000
_cell.angle_alpha   90.00
_cell.angle_beta   90.00
_cell.angle_gamma   90.00
#
_symmetry.space_group_name_H-M   'P 1'
#
loop_
_entity.id
_entity.type
_entity.pdbx_description
1 polymer ?
#
loop_
_entity_poly.entity_id
_entity_poly.type
_entity_poly.pdbx_seq_one_letter_code
_entity_poly.pdbx_strand_id
1 'polypeptide(L)'
;MLRLIVPSLDRLAQYEAALAAGWSPSTTHDVSAEQLAALRRDPDTFLADLTRQDGTIVTASGRIVPRLPSRIRWLDDGEFCGVINLRFVAGSDALPDYVSGHIGYAVVPWKRRRGYATRALALVLPVAREVGLTRIEITCDDDNEPSRRVIIKNGGEFVGTRPEAGGKTKLVFHIEL
;
A
#
# COMPACT_ATOMS: atom_id res chain seq x y z
N MET A 1 -1.76 1.48 20.92
CA MET A 1 -2.85 1.82 19.96
C MET A 1 -2.21 2.00 18.58
N LEU A 2 -2.78 1.44 17.49
CA LEU A 2 -2.22 1.58 16.14
C LEU A 2 -2.33 3.03 15.65
N ARG A 3 -1.23 3.55 15.11
CA ARG A 3 -1.12 4.86 14.46
C ARG A 3 -0.57 4.71 13.06
N LEU A 4 -0.82 5.69 12.20
CA LEU A 4 -0.14 5.84 10.92
C LEU A 4 0.93 6.93 11.05
N ILE A 5 2.19 6.55 10.85
CA ILE A 5 3.31 7.48 10.91
C ILE A 5 3.96 7.65 9.53
N VAL A 6 4.58 8.78 9.29
CA VAL A 6 5.44 8.97 8.11
C VAL A 6 6.69 8.10 8.28
N PRO A 7 7.17 7.43 7.22
CA PRO A 7 8.45 6.74 7.27
C PRO A 7 9.56 7.62 7.85
N SER A 8 10.29 7.10 8.83
CA SER A 8 11.31 7.87 9.57
C SER A 8 12.45 6.99 10.06
N LEU A 9 13.58 7.61 10.39
CA LEU A 9 14.76 6.92 10.94
C LEU A 9 14.44 6.14 12.23
N ASP A 10 13.52 6.63 13.06
CA ASP A 10 13.17 5.99 14.35
C ASP A 10 12.65 4.56 14.22
N ARG A 11 12.10 4.21 13.06
CA ARG A 11 11.56 2.87 12.78
C ARG A 11 12.31 2.12 11.70
N LEU A 12 13.36 2.73 11.13
CA LEU A 12 14.07 2.19 9.98
C LEU A 12 14.73 0.84 10.26
N ALA A 13 15.33 0.68 11.45
CA ALA A 13 15.94 -0.60 11.84
C ALA A 13 14.91 -1.74 11.91
N GLN A 14 13.68 -1.46 12.32
CA GLN A 14 12.61 -2.46 12.37
C GLN A 14 12.07 -2.76 10.96
N TYR A 15 12.00 -1.76 10.10
CA TYR A 15 11.68 -1.93 8.67
C TYR A 15 12.75 -2.80 7.98
N GLU A 16 14.03 -2.50 8.19
CA GLU A 16 15.15 -3.30 7.69
C GLU A 16 15.06 -4.76 8.14
N ALA A 17 14.80 -4.99 9.43
CA ALA A 17 14.66 -6.33 9.96
C ALA A 17 13.48 -7.10 9.31
N ALA A 18 12.39 -6.41 9.00
CA ALA A 18 11.27 -7.01 8.29
C ALA A 18 11.62 -7.41 6.85
N LEU A 19 12.32 -6.54 6.12
CA LEU A 19 12.82 -6.86 4.76
C LEU A 19 13.80 -8.04 4.80
N ALA A 20 14.74 -8.04 5.75
CA ALA A 20 15.73 -9.11 5.92
C ALA A 20 15.09 -10.46 6.28
N ALA A 21 13.92 -10.44 6.93
CA ALA A 21 13.11 -11.62 7.20
C ALA A 21 12.25 -12.07 5.99
N GLY A 22 12.41 -11.46 4.81
CA GLY A 22 11.69 -11.79 3.59
C GLY A 22 10.27 -11.22 3.50
N TRP A 23 9.91 -10.27 4.36
CA TRP A 23 8.65 -9.56 4.19
C TRP A 23 8.78 -8.49 3.11
N SER A 24 7.79 -8.42 2.21
CA SER A 24 7.70 -7.38 1.17
C SER A 24 6.59 -6.38 1.49
N PRO A 25 6.85 -5.06 1.37
CA PRO A 25 5.82 -4.03 1.48
C PRO A 25 4.90 -3.95 0.25
N SER A 26 5.33 -4.52 -0.88
CA SER A 26 4.53 -4.59 -2.10
C SER A 26 3.62 -5.81 -2.08
N THR A 27 2.40 -5.64 -2.60
CA THR A 27 1.41 -6.71 -2.74
C THR A 27 1.35 -7.27 -4.16
N THR A 28 2.11 -6.68 -5.10
CA THR A 28 2.10 -7.09 -6.52
C THR A 28 3.31 -7.94 -6.89
N HIS A 29 4.47 -7.69 -6.30
CA HIS A 29 5.70 -8.44 -6.48
C HIS A 29 6.61 -8.27 -5.27
N ASP A 30 7.55 -9.19 -5.09
CA ASP A 30 8.50 -9.08 -3.99
C ASP A 30 9.57 -8.03 -4.30
N VAL A 31 9.69 -7.03 -3.42
CA VAL A 31 10.69 -5.95 -3.47
C VAL A 31 11.62 -5.98 -2.26
N SER A 32 11.56 -7.00 -1.43
CA SER A 32 12.30 -7.06 -0.15
C SER A 32 13.81 -6.93 -0.34
N ALA A 33 14.38 -7.70 -1.25
CA ALA A 33 15.83 -7.68 -1.51
C ALA A 33 16.30 -6.34 -2.10
N GLU A 34 15.54 -5.78 -3.05
CA GLU A 34 15.85 -4.49 -3.68
C GLU A 34 15.82 -3.35 -2.65
N GLN A 35 14.75 -3.29 -1.86
CA GLN A 35 14.60 -2.26 -0.83
C GLN A 35 15.63 -2.41 0.29
N LEU A 36 15.96 -3.63 0.69
CA LEU A 36 17.00 -3.89 1.68
C LEU A 36 18.38 -3.39 1.19
N ALA A 37 18.71 -3.65 -0.06
CA ALA A 37 19.94 -3.17 -0.67
C ALA A 37 19.99 -1.63 -0.78
N ALA A 38 18.90 -1.01 -1.20
CA ALA A 38 18.79 0.45 -1.29
C ALA A 38 18.91 1.12 0.09
N LEU A 39 18.19 0.59 1.08
CA LEU A 39 18.21 1.08 2.47
C LEU A 39 19.61 1.02 3.07
N ARG A 40 20.30 -0.13 2.90
CA ARG A 40 21.66 -0.32 3.43
C ARG A 40 22.72 0.56 2.76
N ARG A 41 22.50 0.90 1.48
CA ARG A 41 23.40 1.79 0.74
C ARG A 41 23.29 3.24 1.20
N ASP A 42 22.07 3.76 1.36
CA ASP A 42 21.82 5.14 1.76
C ASP A 42 20.41 5.26 2.40
N PRO A 43 20.34 5.22 3.74
CA PRO A 43 19.08 5.30 4.46
C PRO A 43 18.28 6.58 4.23
N ASP A 44 18.96 7.71 4.12
CA ASP A 44 18.29 9.01 3.95
C ASP A 44 17.68 9.14 2.55
N THR A 45 18.44 8.79 1.51
CA THR A 45 17.91 8.72 0.14
C THR A 45 16.78 7.71 0.03
N PHE A 46 16.89 6.54 0.67
CA PHE A 46 15.82 5.54 0.70
C PHE A 46 14.51 6.10 1.27
N LEU A 47 14.56 6.78 2.43
CA LEU A 47 13.38 7.39 3.05
C LEU A 47 12.79 8.51 2.18
N ALA A 48 13.64 9.33 1.55
CA ALA A 48 13.20 10.37 0.63
C ALA A 48 12.48 9.76 -0.59
N ASP A 49 12.99 8.67 -1.15
CA ASP A 49 12.41 7.97 -2.30
C ASP A 49 11.07 7.30 -1.96
N LEU A 50 10.90 6.78 -0.74
CA LEU A 50 9.61 6.24 -0.29
C LEU A 50 8.50 7.28 -0.30
N THR A 51 8.83 8.53 0.00
CA THR A 51 7.85 9.64 0.12
C THR A 51 7.81 10.55 -1.10
N ARG A 52 8.61 10.27 -2.13
CA ARG A 52 8.68 11.06 -3.37
C ARG A 52 7.33 11.08 -4.09
N GLN A 53 6.94 12.28 -4.56
CA GLN A 53 5.64 12.53 -5.19
C GLN A 53 5.70 12.64 -6.72
N ASP A 54 6.90 12.66 -7.30
CA ASP A 54 7.17 12.91 -8.72
C ASP A 54 8.11 11.87 -9.32
N GLY A 55 8.43 12.05 -10.60
CA GLY A 55 9.31 11.16 -11.35
C GLY A 55 8.57 10.05 -12.08
N THR A 56 9.29 8.98 -12.37
CA THR A 56 8.77 7.81 -13.07
C THR A 56 9.00 6.54 -12.26
N ILE A 57 8.21 5.52 -12.57
CA ILE A 57 8.40 4.16 -12.07
C ILE A 57 8.42 3.18 -13.24
N VAL A 58 9.03 2.02 -13.02
CA VAL A 58 8.95 0.89 -13.96
C VAL A 58 7.88 -0.06 -13.44
N THR A 59 6.88 -0.36 -14.27
CA THR A 59 5.82 -1.32 -13.94
C THR A 59 6.36 -2.75 -14.01
N ALA A 60 5.61 -3.72 -13.47
CA ALA A 60 5.95 -5.15 -13.58
C ALA A 60 6.08 -5.65 -15.04
N SER A 61 5.41 -4.96 -16.00
CA SER A 61 5.54 -5.23 -17.45
C SER A 61 6.72 -4.51 -18.11
N GLY A 62 7.57 -3.81 -17.36
CA GLY A 62 8.72 -3.04 -17.87
C GLY A 62 8.35 -1.68 -18.49
N ARG A 63 7.09 -1.23 -18.44
CA ARG A 63 6.70 0.10 -18.91
C ARG A 63 7.21 1.17 -17.95
N ILE A 64 7.79 2.23 -18.49
CA ILE A 64 8.11 3.46 -17.73
C ILE A 64 6.86 4.33 -17.74
N VAL A 65 6.34 4.65 -16.56
CA VAL A 65 5.12 5.43 -16.37
C VAL A 65 5.33 6.52 -15.32
N PRO A 66 4.54 7.61 -15.34
CA PRO A 66 4.59 8.60 -14.28
C PRO A 66 4.29 7.99 -12.91
N ARG A 67 5.05 8.40 -11.89
CA ARG A 67 4.72 8.10 -10.50
C ARG A 67 3.48 8.89 -10.10
N LEU A 68 2.50 8.22 -9.52
CA LEU A 68 1.36 8.94 -8.95
C LEU A 68 1.74 9.59 -7.61
N PRO A 69 1.18 10.75 -7.30
CA PRO A 69 1.18 11.27 -5.94
C PRO A 69 0.65 10.21 -4.97
N SER A 70 1.28 10.13 -3.80
CA SER A 70 0.92 9.10 -2.82
C SER A 70 1.08 9.57 -1.38
N ARG A 71 0.45 8.85 -0.47
CA ARG A 71 0.58 9.03 0.98
C ARG A 71 0.96 7.68 1.60
N ILE A 72 2.25 7.37 1.56
CA ILE A 72 2.76 6.20 2.27
C ILE A 72 2.78 6.46 3.77
N ARG A 73 2.36 5.47 4.55
CA ARG A 73 2.43 5.48 6.01
C ARG A 73 2.90 4.14 6.53
N TRP A 74 3.66 4.17 7.60
CA TRP A 74 3.99 3.01 8.38
C TRP A 74 2.97 2.81 9.49
N LEU A 75 2.62 1.56 9.72
CA LEU A 75 1.76 1.13 10.81
C LEU A 75 2.62 0.98 12.07
N ASP A 76 2.26 1.68 13.13
CA ASP A 76 3.01 1.74 14.40
C ASP A 76 2.10 1.49 15.58
N ASP A 77 2.44 0.52 16.43
CA ASP A 77 1.79 0.27 17.73
C ASP A 77 2.73 0.50 18.92
N GLY A 78 3.87 1.15 18.68
CA GLY A 78 5.08 1.25 19.48
C GLY A 78 6.26 0.56 18.78
N GLU A 79 5.95 -0.30 17.80
CA GLU A 79 6.88 -0.98 16.92
C GLU A 79 6.36 -0.92 15.48
N PHE A 80 7.24 -1.17 14.51
CA PHE A 80 6.84 -1.28 13.10
C PHE A 80 5.93 -2.49 12.88
N CYS A 81 4.75 -2.25 12.29
CA CYS A 81 3.73 -3.27 12.07
C CYS A 81 3.46 -3.57 10.59
N GLY A 82 3.91 -2.70 9.69
CA GLY A 82 3.62 -2.81 8.27
C GLY A 82 3.47 -1.46 7.59
N VAL A 83 2.92 -1.47 6.38
CA VAL A 83 2.74 -0.29 5.55
C VAL A 83 1.32 -0.18 5.01
N ILE A 84 0.88 1.05 4.74
CA ILE A 84 -0.27 1.36 3.91
C ILE A 84 0.11 2.53 2.99
N ASN A 85 -0.29 2.43 1.72
CA ASN A 85 -0.05 3.49 0.74
C ASN A 85 -1.35 3.85 0.04
N LEU A 86 -1.69 5.13 0.06
CA LEU A 86 -2.75 5.74 -0.74
C LEU A 86 -2.09 6.42 -1.93
N ARG A 87 -2.47 6.07 -3.15
CA ARG A 87 -2.08 6.73 -4.40
C ARG A 87 -3.30 7.31 -5.08
N PHE A 88 -3.13 8.43 -5.77
CA PHE A 88 -4.27 9.15 -6.33
C PHE A 88 -3.87 9.99 -7.56
N VAL A 89 -4.89 10.38 -8.34
CA VAL A 89 -4.78 11.41 -9.38
C VAL A 89 -5.47 12.65 -8.83
N ALA A 90 -4.79 13.80 -8.86
CA ALA A 90 -5.37 15.05 -8.34
C ALA A 90 -6.65 15.41 -9.10
N GLY A 91 -7.75 15.62 -8.36
CA GLY A 91 -9.04 16.00 -8.95
C GLY A 91 -9.80 14.88 -9.65
N SER A 92 -9.43 13.61 -9.46
CA SER A 92 -10.10 12.47 -10.11
C SER A 92 -10.09 11.23 -9.23
N ASP A 93 -11.24 10.54 -9.17
CA ASP A 93 -11.34 9.18 -8.61
C ASP A 93 -10.89 8.09 -9.60
N ALA A 94 -10.56 8.45 -10.84
CA ALA A 94 -10.08 7.50 -11.84
C ALA A 94 -8.58 7.24 -11.66
N LEU A 95 -8.17 6.00 -11.84
CA LEU A 95 -6.77 5.58 -11.85
C LEU A 95 -6.32 5.19 -13.26
N PRO A 96 -5.04 5.41 -13.61
CA PRO A 96 -4.47 4.88 -14.86
C PRO A 96 -4.50 3.34 -14.88
N ASP A 97 -4.43 2.77 -16.08
CA ASP A 97 -4.49 1.33 -16.34
C ASP A 97 -3.40 0.50 -15.67
N TYR A 98 -2.27 1.14 -15.35
CA TYR A 98 -1.13 0.49 -14.67
C TYR A 98 -1.25 0.47 -13.13
N VAL A 99 -2.36 0.95 -12.57
CA VAL A 99 -2.59 1.00 -11.12
C VAL A 99 -3.82 0.16 -10.77
N SER A 100 -3.63 -0.85 -9.92
CA SER A 100 -4.68 -1.81 -9.57
C SER A 100 -5.60 -1.37 -8.42
N GLY A 101 -5.53 -0.11 -7.98
CA GLY A 101 -6.37 0.44 -6.91
C GLY A 101 -5.67 1.57 -6.16
N HIS A 102 -6.45 2.38 -5.45
CA HIS A 102 -5.93 3.53 -4.68
C HIS A 102 -5.09 3.11 -3.48
N ILE A 103 -5.44 1.99 -2.82
CA ILE A 103 -4.83 1.60 -1.55
C ILE A 103 -4.20 0.21 -1.65
N GLY A 104 -2.95 0.12 -1.20
CA GLY A 104 -2.27 -1.13 -0.92
C GLY A 104 -1.76 -1.16 0.52
N TYR A 105 -1.80 -2.31 1.18
CA TYR A 105 -1.28 -2.48 2.54
C TYR A 105 -0.66 -3.85 2.73
N ALA A 106 0.36 -3.90 3.59
CA ALA A 106 1.01 -5.14 4.00
C ALA A 106 1.36 -5.07 5.48
N VAL A 107 0.95 -6.09 6.25
CA VAL A 107 1.28 -6.25 7.67
C VAL A 107 2.37 -7.30 7.81
N VAL A 108 3.36 -7.04 8.64
CA VAL A 108 4.43 -8.00 8.91
C VAL A 108 3.87 -9.30 9.51
N PRO A 109 4.42 -10.49 9.18
CA PRO A 109 3.82 -11.78 9.54
C PRO A 109 3.50 -11.94 11.04
N TRP A 110 4.40 -11.51 11.91
CA TRP A 110 4.26 -11.62 13.36
C TRP A 110 3.28 -10.65 14.02
N LYS A 111 2.75 -9.70 13.23
CA LYS A 111 1.72 -8.73 13.66
C LYS A 111 0.37 -8.97 12.99
N ARG A 112 0.24 -9.99 12.11
CA ARG A 112 -1.03 -10.33 11.42
C ARG A 112 -2.10 -10.80 12.40
N ARG A 113 -3.37 -10.80 11.95
CA ARG A 113 -4.55 -11.27 12.69
C ARG A 113 -4.86 -10.49 13.97
N ARG A 114 -4.31 -9.27 14.09
CA ARG A 114 -4.56 -8.33 15.21
C ARG A 114 -5.47 -7.16 14.80
N GLY A 115 -6.10 -7.23 13.61
CA GLY A 115 -6.97 -6.16 13.10
C GLY A 115 -6.23 -4.94 12.55
N TYR A 116 -4.91 -4.97 12.43
CA TYR A 116 -4.10 -3.81 12.03
C TYR A 116 -4.41 -3.34 10.61
N ALA A 117 -4.57 -4.23 9.63
CA ALA A 117 -4.95 -3.84 8.28
C ALA A 117 -6.33 -3.16 8.24
N THR A 118 -7.32 -3.70 8.99
CA THR A 118 -8.66 -3.09 9.09
C THR A 118 -8.59 -1.68 9.66
N ARG A 119 -7.83 -1.51 10.76
CA ARG A 119 -7.67 -0.20 11.40
C ARG A 119 -6.87 0.77 10.52
N ALA A 120 -5.81 0.30 9.85
CA ALA A 120 -5.01 1.13 8.96
C ALA A 120 -5.85 1.65 7.79
N LEU A 121 -6.69 0.81 7.19
CA LEU A 121 -7.60 1.24 6.14
C LEU A 121 -8.59 2.29 6.66
N ALA A 122 -9.21 2.08 7.83
CA ALA A 122 -10.09 3.08 8.44
C ALA A 122 -9.38 4.42 8.68
N LEU A 123 -8.12 4.39 9.11
CA LEU A 123 -7.34 5.61 9.38
C LEU A 123 -6.89 6.36 8.11
N VAL A 124 -6.79 5.69 6.97
CA VAL A 124 -6.36 6.34 5.72
C VAL A 124 -7.53 6.93 4.93
N LEU A 125 -8.78 6.50 5.15
CA LEU A 125 -9.95 7.04 4.44
C LEU A 125 -10.13 8.56 4.64
N PRO A 126 -9.97 9.14 5.85
CA PRO A 126 -9.97 10.60 6.00
C PRO A 126 -8.88 11.29 5.17
N VAL A 127 -7.68 10.70 5.08
CA VAL A 127 -6.58 11.23 4.25
C VAL A 127 -6.96 11.21 2.77
N ALA A 128 -7.73 10.22 2.33
CA ALA A 128 -8.22 10.16 0.96
C ALA A 128 -9.21 11.31 0.65
N ARG A 129 -10.08 11.66 1.61
CA ARG A 129 -10.94 12.87 1.48
C ARG A 129 -10.13 14.16 1.41
N GLU A 130 -9.10 14.29 2.24
CA GLU A 130 -8.21 15.46 2.26
C GLU A 130 -7.49 15.71 0.93
N VAL A 131 -7.18 14.66 0.17
CA VAL A 131 -6.58 14.77 -1.17
C VAL A 131 -7.62 14.92 -2.29
N GLY A 132 -8.91 15.05 -1.94
CA GLY A 132 -10.00 15.36 -2.85
C GLY A 132 -10.66 14.16 -3.52
N LEU A 133 -10.43 12.94 -3.03
CA LEU A 133 -11.16 11.76 -3.51
C LEU A 133 -12.56 11.72 -2.90
N THR A 134 -13.53 11.29 -3.70
CA THR A 134 -14.91 11.03 -3.25
C THR A 134 -15.18 9.53 -3.13
N ARG A 135 -14.37 8.72 -3.82
CA ARG A 135 -14.47 7.26 -3.82
C ARG A 135 -13.09 6.60 -3.89
N ILE A 136 -12.93 5.51 -3.19
CA ILE A 136 -11.76 4.62 -3.27
C ILE A 136 -12.11 3.40 -4.11
N GLU A 137 -11.31 3.10 -5.11
CA GLU A 137 -11.22 1.77 -5.68
C GLU A 137 -10.13 1.00 -4.94
N ILE A 138 -10.44 -0.18 -4.43
CA ILE A 138 -9.48 -1.09 -3.78
C ILE A 138 -9.67 -2.50 -4.31
N THR A 139 -8.57 -3.21 -4.52
CA THR A 139 -8.60 -4.57 -5.07
C THR A 139 -7.90 -5.56 -4.17
N CYS A 140 -8.29 -6.82 -4.27
CA CYS A 140 -7.54 -7.94 -3.70
C CYS A 140 -7.61 -9.16 -4.62
N ASP A 141 -6.68 -10.10 -4.46
CA ASP A 141 -6.76 -11.39 -5.14
C ASP A 141 -8.03 -12.13 -4.72
N ASP A 142 -8.62 -12.91 -5.62
CA ASP A 142 -9.88 -13.61 -5.38
C ASP A 142 -9.78 -14.67 -4.26
N ASP A 143 -8.58 -15.21 -4.05
CA ASP A 143 -8.24 -16.14 -2.97
C ASP A 143 -7.78 -15.43 -1.66
N ASN A 144 -7.61 -14.10 -1.67
CA ASN A 144 -7.16 -13.33 -0.51
C ASN A 144 -8.33 -12.95 0.42
N GLU A 145 -8.92 -13.97 1.04
CA GLU A 145 -10.02 -13.78 2.00
C GLU A 145 -9.71 -12.80 3.14
N PRO A 146 -8.50 -12.77 3.74
CA PRO A 146 -8.17 -11.76 4.75
C PRO A 146 -8.31 -10.33 4.24
N SER A 147 -7.83 -10.03 3.03
CA SER A 147 -7.93 -8.70 2.44
C SER A 147 -9.39 -8.34 2.13
N ARG A 148 -10.16 -9.29 1.57
CA ARG A 148 -11.59 -9.09 1.31
C ARG A 148 -12.34 -8.69 2.57
N ARG A 149 -12.09 -9.36 3.71
CA ARG A 149 -12.70 -9.01 5.00
C ARG A 149 -12.31 -7.62 5.50
N VAL A 150 -11.05 -7.22 5.31
CA VAL A 150 -10.58 -5.88 5.66
C VAL A 150 -11.34 -4.82 4.88
N ILE A 151 -11.51 -5.03 3.57
CA ILE A 151 -12.19 -4.09 2.66
C ILE A 151 -13.67 -3.98 3.05
N ILE A 152 -14.38 -5.10 3.19
CA ILE A 152 -15.81 -5.12 3.55
C ILE A 152 -16.06 -4.47 4.91
N LYS A 153 -15.20 -4.72 5.91
CA LYS A 153 -15.32 -4.08 7.23
C LYS A 153 -15.15 -2.57 7.21
N ASN A 154 -14.58 -2.02 6.15
CA ASN A 154 -14.42 -0.59 5.96
C ASN A 154 -15.44 0.00 4.96
N GLY A 155 -16.54 -0.71 4.70
CA GLY A 155 -17.60 -0.24 3.81
C GLY A 155 -17.36 -0.53 2.34
N GLY A 156 -16.43 -1.43 2.02
CA GLY A 156 -16.16 -1.82 0.62
C GLY A 156 -17.31 -2.63 0.03
N GLU A 157 -17.87 -2.14 -1.06
CA GLU A 157 -18.90 -2.81 -1.85
C GLU A 157 -18.26 -3.46 -3.08
N PHE A 158 -18.56 -4.73 -3.32
CA PHE A 158 -18.06 -5.46 -4.49
C PHE A 158 -18.71 -4.92 -5.76
N VAL A 159 -17.90 -4.54 -6.73
CA VAL A 159 -18.37 -3.96 -8.01
C VAL A 159 -18.00 -4.79 -9.22
N GLY A 160 -17.16 -5.79 -9.09
CA GLY A 160 -16.80 -6.67 -10.20
C GLY A 160 -15.43 -7.31 -10.07
N THR A 161 -14.96 -7.88 -11.16
CA THR A 161 -13.65 -8.53 -11.25
C THR A 161 -12.81 -7.91 -12.36
N ARG A 162 -11.50 -7.98 -12.20
CA ARG A 162 -10.53 -7.55 -13.21
C ARG A 162 -9.51 -8.68 -13.44
N PRO A 163 -9.34 -9.14 -14.70
CA PRO A 163 -8.27 -10.09 -15.00
C PRO A 163 -6.90 -9.44 -14.82
N GLU A 164 -5.95 -10.22 -14.34
CA GLU A 164 -4.55 -9.81 -14.17
C GLU A 164 -3.62 -10.77 -14.91
N ALA A 165 -2.38 -10.34 -15.14
CA ALA A 165 -1.38 -11.16 -15.78
C ALA A 165 -1.18 -12.49 -15.03
N GLY A 166 -0.90 -13.58 -15.78
CA GLY A 166 -0.72 -14.90 -15.19
C GLY A 166 -2.02 -15.64 -14.85
N GLY A 167 -3.17 -15.19 -15.39
CA GLY A 167 -4.48 -15.85 -15.22
C GLY A 167 -5.12 -15.61 -13.85
N LYS A 168 -4.59 -14.70 -13.07
CA LYS A 168 -5.16 -14.28 -11.78
C LYS A 168 -6.35 -13.35 -11.99
N THR A 169 -7.23 -13.31 -10.99
CA THR A 169 -8.38 -12.43 -10.95
C THR A 169 -8.31 -11.54 -9.71
N LYS A 170 -8.54 -10.24 -9.89
CA LYS A 170 -8.75 -9.31 -8.80
C LYS A 170 -10.24 -9.09 -8.56
N LEU A 171 -10.66 -9.16 -7.32
CA LEU A 171 -11.93 -8.61 -6.89
C LEU A 171 -11.79 -7.10 -6.74
N VAL A 172 -12.73 -6.36 -7.28
CA VAL A 172 -12.77 -4.89 -7.25
C VAL A 172 -13.87 -4.43 -6.31
N PHE A 173 -13.52 -3.52 -5.42
CA PHE A 173 -14.44 -2.93 -4.45
C PHE A 173 -14.37 -1.41 -4.52
N HIS A 174 -15.51 -0.76 -4.25
CA HIS A 174 -15.59 0.68 -4.03
C HIS A 174 -15.90 0.98 -2.56
N ILE A 175 -15.29 2.03 -2.04
CA ILE A 175 -15.62 2.63 -0.75
C ILE A 175 -15.97 4.09 -1.03
N GLU A 176 -17.22 4.48 -0.77
CA GLU A 176 -17.64 5.87 -0.81
C GLU A 176 -17.09 6.62 0.42
N LEU A 177 -16.61 7.87 0.20
CA LEU A 177 -15.90 8.64 1.23
C LEU A 177 -16.77 9.71 1.87
#